data_8ad4a5ed0422c04e909cdefb08aa7873
#
_entry.id   8ad4a5ed0422c04e909cdefb08aa7873
#
_cell.length_a   1.000
_cell.length_b   1.000
_cell.length_c   1.000
_cell.angle_alpha   90.00
_cell.angle_beta   90.00
_cell.angle_gamma   90.00
#
_symmetry.space_group_name_H-M   'P 1'
#
loop_
_entity.id
_entity.type
_entity.pdbx_description
1 polymer ?
#
loop_
_entity_poly.entity_id
_entity_poly.type
_entity_poly.pdbx_seq_one_letter_code
_entity_poly.pdbx_strand_id
1 'polypeptide(L)'
;MAAAARSASAQRTAADTAGQGIVQSALAASREIVVEEAGPGLAGRSMQALLARAHIVVEAPDTGLTLGRDVRIDRTLIVLGGPLRLAGRVKGDVVVLGDVFLRPGAEVAGRVISVGGGVYGSMLALIAGDVLAYRELTAAVRTVGARTYVSISRGPSEPVPVVLLPGIIGVRIPTYDRIDGISLAFGPEVALDTGRVRIDPVVTYRSHLGTVDLGATGHAELGSRVVIDAAAARGTFTNDRWIRGDLTNSLSMLGSGEDVRNYYRATRIEASVGRRFDASAGVVEPYVGALSEASTSVARDTGSTSYPWSVFSRRSLEGARRANPAITGGRITSGLAGVRYRFERPRIVGRAAARIERSLDVARGAGFTQVTLDAALSLPTHDEHLFEFLGHGIVTSGGVGVPTQRFAYLGGSGTIPSLFLLAQGGTELAWGEARYTVPVRVVRVPLGVPTLTVRAIAGSAGVNTLPALTPNLGLRAAVSILRADFVFDPRGCGRRVFGLGVGLR
;
A
#
# COMPACT_ATOMS: atom_id res chain seq x y z
N MET A 1 14.69 -40.12 -2.26
CA MET A 1 14.55 -38.65 -2.44
C MET A 1 14.82 -38.16 -3.85
N ALA A 2 15.83 -38.65 -4.60
CA ALA A 2 16.15 -38.21 -5.96
C ALA A 2 15.06 -38.53 -7.02
N ALA A 3 14.31 -39.62 -6.88
CA ALA A 3 13.24 -40.01 -7.81
C ALA A 3 12.00 -39.10 -7.67
N ALA A 4 11.62 -38.70 -6.45
CA ALA A 4 10.51 -37.78 -6.21
C ALA A 4 10.82 -36.35 -6.72
N ALA A 5 12.07 -35.89 -6.64
CA ALA A 5 12.49 -34.61 -7.18
C ALA A 5 12.46 -34.57 -8.72
N ARG A 6 12.82 -35.70 -9.39
CA ARG A 6 12.75 -35.82 -10.85
C ARG A 6 11.30 -35.86 -11.36
N SER A 7 10.42 -36.55 -10.66
CA SER A 7 8.99 -36.58 -11.03
C SER A 7 8.31 -35.21 -10.87
N ALA A 8 8.62 -34.48 -9.80
CA ALA A 8 8.10 -33.12 -9.59
C ALA A 8 8.65 -32.11 -10.62
N SER A 9 9.90 -32.26 -11.09
CA SER A 9 10.44 -31.39 -12.14
C SER A 9 9.84 -31.70 -13.51
N ALA A 10 9.62 -32.97 -13.84
CA ALA A 10 8.99 -33.38 -15.08
C ALA A 10 7.52 -32.93 -15.16
N GLN A 11 6.77 -33.03 -14.06
CA GLN A 11 5.39 -32.52 -14.00
C GLN A 11 5.32 -30.98 -14.14
N ARG A 12 6.29 -30.25 -13.56
CA ARG A 12 6.36 -28.79 -13.73
C ARG A 12 6.64 -28.40 -15.18
N THR A 13 7.58 -29.07 -15.84
CA THR A 13 7.92 -28.80 -17.24
C THR A 13 6.73 -29.10 -18.17
N ALA A 14 6.00 -30.18 -17.92
CA ALA A 14 4.81 -30.53 -18.70
C ALA A 14 3.68 -29.50 -18.53
N ALA A 15 3.43 -29.02 -17.30
CA ALA A 15 2.43 -27.98 -17.02
C ALA A 15 2.81 -26.63 -17.66
N ASP A 16 4.09 -26.26 -17.65
CA ASP A 16 4.59 -25.02 -18.27
C ASP A 16 4.47 -25.09 -19.80
N THR A 17 4.74 -26.25 -20.42
CA THR A 17 4.59 -26.47 -21.88
C THR A 17 3.12 -26.45 -22.29
N ALA A 18 2.23 -27.05 -21.49
CA ALA A 18 0.78 -27.01 -21.75
C ALA A 18 0.23 -25.57 -21.68
N GLY A 19 0.68 -24.77 -20.69
CA GLY A 19 0.30 -23.37 -20.57
C GLY A 19 0.74 -22.51 -21.76
N GLN A 20 1.93 -22.75 -22.29
CA GLN A 20 2.42 -22.09 -23.51
C GLN A 20 1.57 -22.44 -24.74
N GLY A 21 1.19 -23.69 -24.90
CA GLY A 21 0.32 -24.14 -25.98
C GLY A 21 -1.06 -23.49 -25.95
N ILE A 22 -1.65 -23.37 -24.77
CA ILE A 22 -2.94 -22.68 -24.56
C ILE A 22 -2.85 -21.19 -24.93
N VAL A 23 -1.80 -20.49 -24.53
CA VAL A 23 -1.59 -19.07 -24.89
C VAL A 23 -1.37 -18.90 -26.38
N GLN A 24 -0.59 -19.78 -27.04
CA GLN A 24 -0.39 -19.72 -28.50
C GLN A 24 -1.70 -19.96 -29.23
N SER A 25 -2.52 -20.91 -28.79
CA SER A 25 -3.84 -21.17 -29.39
C SER A 25 -4.78 -19.97 -29.18
N ALA A 26 -4.74 -19.31 -28.03
CA ALA A 26 -5.52 -18.10 -27.74
C ALA A 26 -5.05 -16.89 -28.56
N LEU A 27 -3.76 -16.80 -28.88
CA LEU A 27 -3.23 -15.76 -29.77
C LEU A 27 -3.73 -15.92 -31.21
N ALA A 28 -3.95 -17.16 -31.64
CA ALA A 28 -4.48 -17.48 -32.98
C ALA A 28 -6.01 -17.34 -33.07
N ALA A 29 -6.73 -17.47 -31.95
CA ALA A 29 -8.18 -17.36 -31.87
C ALA A 29 -8.58 -15.96 -31.41
N SER A 30 -8.97 -15.09 -32.35
CA SER A 30 -9.56 -13.80 -32.01
C SER A 30 -10.98 -14.02 -31.46
N ARG A 31 -11.15 -13.99 -30.12
CA ARG A 31 -12.43 -14.07 -29.46
C ARG A 31 -12.91 -12.69 -29.05
N GLU A 32 -14.17 -12.38 -29.36
CA GLU A 32 -14.83 -11.16 -28.92
C GLU A 32 -15.43 -11.37 -27.54
N ILE A 33 -15.03 -10.55 -26.57
CA ILE A 33 -15.67 -10.51 -25.25
C ILE A 33 -16.75 -9.45 -25.23
N VAL A 34 -17.95 -9.84 -24.82
CA VAL A 34 -19.09 -8.96 -24.60
C VAL A 34 -19.40 -8.95 -23.10
N VAL A 35 -19.31 -7.80 -22.46
CA VAL A 35 -19.70 -7.63 -21.06
C VAL A 35 -21.19 -7.34 -21.04
N GLU A 36 -22.01 -8.32 -20.66
CA GLU A 36 -23.48 -8.17 -20.57
C GLU A 36 -23.86 -7.37 -19.32
N GLU A 37 -23.21 -7.65 -18.20
CA GLU A 37 -23.43 -6.96 -16.94
C GLU A 37 -22.08 -6.60 -16.32
N ALA A 38 -21.80 -5.31 -16.19
CA ALA A 38 -20.50 -4.82 -15.78
C ALA A 38 -20.26 -4.87 -14.26
N GLY A 39 -21.25 -5.29 -13.47
CA GLY A 39 -21.17 -5.28 -12.02
C GLY A 39 -21.09 -3.88 -11.40
N PRO A 40 -21.20 -3.78 -10.08
CA PRO A 40 -21.14 -2.50 -9.39
C PRO A 40 -19.70 -1.97 -9.28
N GLY A 41 -19.56 -0.65 -9.37
CA GLY A 41 -18.33 0.07 -8.99
C GLY A 41 -17.20 0.00 -10.00
N LEU A 42 -15.96 -0.06 -9.48
CA LEU A 42 -14.72 0.02 -10.27
C LEU A 42 -14.45 -1.23 -11.12
N ALA A 43 -14.87 -2.42 -10.65
CA ALA A 43 -14.59 -3.68 -11.34
C ALA A 43 -15.16 -3.72 -12.77
N GLY A 44 -16.41 -3.34 -12.94
CA GLY A 44 -17.05 -3.32 -14.25
C GLY A 44 -16.48 -2.28 -15.18
N ARG A 45 -16.19 -1.08 -14.66
CA ARG A 45 -15.55 -0.02 -15.46
C ARG A 45 -14.12 -0.41 -15.87
N SER A 46 -13.38 -1.02 -14.97
CA SER A 46 -12.03 -1.52 -15.27
C SER A 46 -12.07 -2.59 -16.34
N MET A 47 -13.03 -3.51 -16.28
CA MET A 47 -13.19 -4.56 -17.29
C MET A 47 -13.50 -3.97 -18.67
N GLN A 48 -14.49 -3.06 -18.77
CA GLN A 48 -14.83 -2.40 -20.03
C GLN A 48 -13.66 -1.59 -20.60
N ALA A 49 -12.91 -0.87 -19.75
CA ALA A 49 -11.76 -0.11 -20.16
C ALA A 49 -10.59 -1.00 -20.65
N LEU A 50 -10.46 -2.19 -20.09
CA LEU A 50 -9.43 -3.16 -20.48
C LEU A 50 -9.73 -3.87 -21.79
N LEU A 51 -11.01 -4.15 -22.05
CA LEU A 51 -11.45 -4.72 -23.31
C LEU A 51 -11.26 -3.78 -24.52
N ALA A 52 -11.18 -2.47 -24.27
CA ALA A 52 -10.84 -1.50 -25.30
C ALA A 52 -9.35 -1.52 -25.73
N ARG A 53 -8.50 -2.27 -25.02
CA ARG A 53 -7.07 -2.43 -25.35
C ARG A 53 -6.81 -3.73 -26.09
N ALA A 54 -5.63 -3.81 -26.71
CA ALA A 54 -5.16 -5.07 -27.26
C ALA A 54 -5.01 -6.12 -26.13
N HIS A 55 -5.78 -7.19 -26.20
CA HIS A 55 -5.84 -8.24 -25.17
C HIS A 55 -5.81 -9.64 -25.76
N ILE A 56 -5.51 -10.59 -24.90
CA ILE A 56 -5.58 -12.03 -25.19
C ILE A 56 -6.53 -12.64 -24.18
N VAL A 57 -7.46 -13.44 -24.66
CA VAL A 57 -8.42 -14.16 -23.82
C VAL A 57 -8.02 -15.63 -23.76
N VAL A 58 -7.87 -16.13 -22.55
CA VAL A 58 -7.57 -17.54 -22.30
C VAL A 58 -8.64 -18.12 -21.40
N GLU A 59 -9.28 -19.20 -21.85
CA GLU A 59 -10.13 -20.01 -20.97
C GLU A 59 -9.22 -20.95 -20.19
N ALA A 60 -9.21 -20.79 -18.87
CA ALA A 60 -8.45 -21.68 -18.00
C ALA A 60 -9.27 -22.97 -17.77
N PRO A 61 -8.61 -24.14 -17.78
CA PRO A 61 -9.26 -25.36 -17.28
C PRO A 61 -9.56 -25.22 -15.77
N ASP A 62 -10.49 -26.02 -15.26
CA ASP A 62 -10.88 -26.02 -13.84
C ASP A 62 -9.69 -26.20 -12.89
N THR A 63 -8.64 -26.88 -13.33
CA THR A 63 -7.36 -27.03 -12.60
C THR A 63 -6.51 -25.74 -12.57
N GLY A 64 -6.89 -24.75 -13.36
CA GLY A 64 -6.20 -23.47 -13.50
C GLY A 64 -5.17 -23.42 -14.62
N LEU A 65 -4.74 -22.19 -14.95
CA LEU A 65 -3.72 -21.89 -15.95
C LEU A 65 -2.38 -21.67 -15.26
N THR A 66 -1.35 -22.38 -15.71
CA THR A 66 0.04 -22.16 -15.25
C THR A 66 0.88 -21.60 -16.39
N LEU A 67 1.49 -20.41 -16.16
CA LEU A 67 2.39 -19.75 -17.11
C LEU A 67 3.80 -19.71 -16.53
N GLY A 68 4.71 -20.47 -17.14
CA GLY A 68 6.10 -20.60 -16.73
C GLY A 68 6.93 -19.34 -17.00
N ARG A 69 8.20 -19.35 -16.56
CA ARG A 69 9.11 -18.19 -16.66
C ARG A 69 9.44 -17.75 -18.08
N ASP A 70 9.33 -18.66 -19.03
CA ASP A 70 9.66 -18.42 -20.45
C ASP A 70 8.49 -17.77 -21.21
N VAL A 71 7.30 -17.72 -20.60
CA VAL A 71 6.11 -17.14 -21.22
C VAL A 71 6.21 -15.62 -21.19
N ARG A 72 6.03 -15.02 -22.38
CA ARG A 72 5.98 -13.55 -22.55
C ARG A 72 4.72 -13.19 -23.29
N ILE A 73 3.94 -12.29 -22.69
CA ILE A 73 2.69 -11.78 -23.25
C ILE A 73 2.84 -10.28 -23.40
N ASP A 74 2.79 -9.79 -24.64
CA ASP A 74 2.99 -8.37 -24.97
C ASP A 74 1.71 -7.54 -24.90
N ARG A 75 0.61 -8.11 -24.41
CA ARG A 75 -0.73 -7.51 -24.33
C ARG A 75 -1.34 -7.76 -22.96
N THR A 76 -2.53 -7.20 -22.73
CA THR A 76 -3.35 -7.55 -21.57
C THR A 76 -3.77 -9.01 -21.65
N LEU A 77 -3.60 -9.73 -20.55
CA LEU A 77 -4.03 -11.12 -20.39
C LEU A 77 -5.35 -11.17 -19.64
N ILE A 78 -6.37 -11.76 -20.24
CA ILE A 78 -7.66 -12.01 -19.61
C ILE A 78 -7.82 -13.53 -19.48
N VAL A 79 -7.95 -14.00 -18.24
CA VAL A 79 -8.16 -15.44 -17.94
C VAL A 79 -9.58 -15.64 -17.47
N LEU A 80 -10.33 -16.45 -18.20
CA LEU A 80 -11.71 -16.80 -17.89
C LEU A 80 -11.75 -18.16 -17.20
N GLY A 81 -12.26 -18.17 -15.98
CA GLY A 81 -12.36 -19.39 -15.17
C GLY A 81 -11.01 -19.83 -14.57
N GLY A 82 -11.06 -20.54 -13.47
CA GLY A 82 -9.91 -21.14 -12.81
C GLY A 82 -8.84 -20.20 -12.27
N PRO A 83 -7.94 -20.69 -11.42
CA PRO A 83 -6.84 -19.89 -10.90
C PRO A 83 -5.71 -19.73 -11.93
N LEU A 84 -5.09 -18.55 -11.97
CA LEU A 84 -3.87 -18.27 -12.72
C LEU A 84 -2.63 -18.44 -11.82
N ARG A 85 -1.66 -19.23 -12.26
CA ARG A 85 -0.32 -19.33 -11.65
C ARG A 85 0.70 -18.76 -12.62
N LEU A 86 1.16 -17.51 -12.36
CA LEU A 86 2.06 -16.78 -13.25
C LEU A 86 3.48 -16.75 -12.67
N ALA A 87 4.45 -17.21 -13.49
CA ALA A 87 5.89 -17.01 -13.25
C ALA A 87 6.57 -16.26 -14.41
N GLY A 88 5.84 -16.02 -15.49
CA GLY A 88 6.29 -15.36 -16.71
C GLY A 88 6.07 -13.84 -16.68
N ARG A 89 6.15 -13.23 -17.86
CA ARG A 89 6.06 -11.77 -18.03
C ARG A 89 4.84 -11.37 -18.84
N VAL A 90 4.10 -10.36 -18.33
CA VAL A 90 2.97 -9.73 -19.03
C VAL A 90 3.23 -8.24 -19.12
N LYS A 91 3.28 -7.67 -20.33
CA LYS A 91 3.48 -6.23 -20.56
C LYS A 91 2.21 -5.41 -20.30
N GLY A 92 1.04 -6.01 -20.42
CA GLY A 92 -0.25 -5.38 -20.13
C GLY A 92 -0.75 -5.66 -18.71
N ASP A 93 -2.05 -5.46 -18.56
CA ASP A 93 -2.76 -5.82 -17.34
C ASP A 93 -2.99 -7.35 -17.29
N VAL A 94 -3.21 -7.89 -16.11
CA VAL A 94 -3.64 -9.28 -15.90
C VAL A 94 -5.01 -9.25 -15.24
N VAL A 95 -6.02 -9.80 -15.90
CA VAL A 95 -7.38 -9.90 -15.40
C VAL A 95 -7.76 -11.35 -15.30
N VAL A 96 -8.18 -11.80 -14.14
CA VAL A 96 -8.54 -13.20 -13.90
C VAL A 96 -9.92 -13.27 -13.25
N LEU A 97 -10.79 -14.08 -13.80
CA LEU A 97 -12.05 -14.47 -13.17
C LEU A 97 -11.78 -15.67 -12.25
N GLY A 98 -11.21 -15.40 -11.08
CA GLY A 98 -10.73 -16.38 -10.10
C GLY A 98 -9.47 -15.91 -9.36
N ASP A 99 -8.80 -16.82 -8.70
CA ASP A 99 -7.58 -16.54 -7.93
C ASP A 99 -6.35 -16.29 -8.82
N VAL A 100 -5.45 -15.42 -8.36
CA VAL A 100 -4.17 -15.13 -9.00
C VAL A 100 -3.02 -15.46 -8.07
N PHE A 101 -2.13 -16.35 -8.50
CA PHE A 101 -0.91 -16.70 -7.79
C PHE A 101 0.32 -16.22 -8.58
N LEU A 102 0.97 -15.16 -8.10
CA LEU A 102 2.20 -14.64 -8.68
C LEU A 102 3.40 -15.33 -8.04
N ARG A 103 4.11 -16.13 -8.82
CA ARG A 103 5.28 -16.88 -8.39
C ARG A 103 6.54 -16.03 -8.43
N PRO A 104 7.64 -16.46 -7.79
CA PRO A 104 8.93 -15.78 -7.90
C PRO A 104 9.35 -15.63 -9.35
N GLY A 105 9.64 -14.39 -9.77
CA GLY A 105 10.03 -14.04 -11.14
C GLY A 105 8.86 -13.67 -12.06
N ALA A 106 7.62 -13.63 -11.56
CA ALA A 106 6.50 -13.05 -12.29
C ALA A 106 6.71 -11.54 -12.46
N GLU A 107 6.47 -11.03 -13.67
CA GLU A 107 6.57 -9.60 -13.98
C GLU A 107 5.29 -9.16 -14.69
N VAL A 108 4.59 -8.20 -14.09
CA VAL A 108 3.39 -7.58 -14.69
C VAL A 108 3.63 -6.07 -14.78
N ALA A 109 3.69 -5.54 -16.00
CA ALA A 109 3.92 -4.11 -16.22
C ALA A 109 2.65 -3.28 -16.00
N GLY A 110 1.49 -3.90 -16.06
CA GLY A 110 0.19 -3.31 -15.75
C GLY A 110 -0.31 -3.71 -14.37
N ARG A 111 -1.64 -3.66 -14.22
CA ARG A 111 -2.36 -4.02 -13.01
C ARG A 111 -2.64 -5.51 -12.95
N VAL A 112 -2.87 -6.02 -11.76
CA VAL A 112 -3.39 -7.36 -11.53
C VAL A 112 -4.78 -7.25 -10.93
N ILE A 113 -5.78 -7.76 -11.64
CA ILE A 113 -7.19 -7.68 -11.25
C ILE A 113 -7.74 -9.09 -11.13
N SER A 114 -8.25 -9.43 -9.96
CA SER A 114 -8.97 -10.67 -9.68
C SER A 114 -10.46 -10.35 -9.43
N VAL A 115 -11.34 -11.06 -10.09
CA VAL A 115 -12.80 -10.97 -9.89
C VAL A 115 -13.28 -12.34 -9.42
N GLY A 116 -13.93 -12.38 -8.26
CA GLY A 116 -14.37 -13.62 -7.63
C GLY A 116 -13.25 -14.39 -6.93
N GLY A 117 -12.07 -13.79 -6.74
CA GLY A 117 -10.93 -14.43 -6.10
C GLY A 117 -9.98 -13.46 -5.42
N GLY A 118 -8.84 -13.95 -4.96
CA GLY A 118 -7.77 -13.19 -4.34
C GLY A 118 -6.52 -13.09 -5.21
N VAL A 119 -5.64 -12.15 -4.89
CA VAL A 119 -4.30 -12.07 -5.47
C VAL A 119 -3.27 -12.42 -4.41
N TYR A 120 -2.48 -13.45 -4.69
CA TYR A 120 -1.46 -14.00 -3.80
C TYR A 120 -0.10 -13.85 -4.47
N GLY A 121 0.64 -12.82 -4.09
CA GLY A 121 1.92 -12.47 -4.70
C GLY A 121 3.12 -12.97 -3.90
N SER A 122 4.12 -13.53 -4.60
CA SER A 122 5.45 -13.68 -4.03
C SER A 122 6.09 -12.30 -3.83
N MET A 123 6.87 -12.11 -2.77
CA MET A 123 7.71 -10.91 -2.58
C MET A 123 8.71 -10.69 -3.74
N LEU A 124 9.00 -11.73 -4.52
CA LEU A 124 9.87 -11.69 -5.69
C LEU A 124 9.11 -11.54 -7.01
N ALA A 125 7.81 -11.26 -6.96
CA ALA A 125 7.03 -10.88 -8.13
C ALA A 125 7.05 -9.35 -8.28
N LEU A 126 7.17 -8.89 -9.52
CA LEU A 126 7.21 -7.46 -9.86
C LEU A 126 5.90 -7.07 -10.51
N ILE A 127 5.16 -6.17 -9.89
CA ILE A 127 3.94 -5.60 -10.43
C ILE A 127 4.12 -4.09 -10.47
N ALA A 128 4.05 -3.49 -11.66
CA ALA A 128 4.22 -2.05 -11.82
C ALA A 128 2.94 -1.27 -11.51
N GLY A 129 1.78 -1.88 -11.73
CA GLY A 129 0.48 -1.27 -11.43
C GLY A 129 -0.14 -1.74 -10.11
N ASP A 130 -1.40 -1.36 -9.90
CA ASP A 130 -2.15 -1.74 -8.70
C ASP A 130 -2.57 -3.21 -8.71
N VAL A 131 -2.75 -3.76 -7.52
CA VAL A 131 -3.33 -5.08 -7.30
C VAL A 131 -4.74 -4.90 -6.74
N LEU A 132 -5.73 -5.38 -7.48
CA LEU A 132 -7.14 -5.23 -7.16
C LEU A 132 -7.79 -6.63 -7.05
N ALA A 133 -8.38 -6.95 -5.91
CA ALA A 133 -9.08 -8.20 -5.68
C ALA A 133 -10.53 -7.93 -5.27
N TYR A 134 -11.46 -8.32 -6.12
CA TYR A 134 -12.92 -8.16 -5.93
C TYR A 134 -13.52 -9.52 -5.55
N ARG A 135 -13.27 -9.94 -4.32
CA ARG A 135 -13.70 -11.25 -3.81
C ARG A 135 -15.21 -11.37 -3.67
N GLU A 136 -15.89 -10.22 -3.50
CA GLU A 136 -17.33 -10.11 -3.35
C GLU A 136 -18.11 -10.23 -4.66
N LEU A 137 -17.41 -10.24 -5.78
CA LEU A 137 -18.01 -10.36 -7.10
C LEU A 137 -17.92 -11.79 -7.60
N THR A 138 -18.91 -12.19 -8.39
CA THR A 138 -18.92 -13.45 -9.14
C THR A 138 -18.99 -13.14 -10.62
N ALA A 139 -18.19 -13.81 -11.40
CA ALA A 139 -18.24 -13.70 -12.84
C ALA A 139 -18.88 -14.97 -13.43
N ALA A 140 -19.94 -14.80 -14.18
CA ALA A 140 -20.51 -15.85 -15.02
C ALA A 140 -19.99 -15.68 -16.45
N VAL A 141 -19.49 -16.77 -17.02
CA VAL A 141 -18.95 -16.82 -18.39
C VAL A 141 -19.80 -17.76 -19.23
N ARG A 142 -20.26 -17.26 -20.37
CA ARG A 142 -21.04 -18.05 -21.33
C ARG A 142 -20.46 -17.86 -22.74
N THR A 143 -20.02 -18.91 -23.36
CA THR A 143 -19.50 -18.84 -24.74
C THR A 143 -20.55 -19.31 -25.72
N VAL A 144 -20.83 -18.50 -26.75
CA VAL A 144 -21.75 -18.81 -27.85
C VAL A 144 -21.03 -18.50 -29.16
N GLY A 145 -20.67 -19.52 -29.88
CA GLY A 145 -19.87 -19.40 -31.13
C GLY A 145 -18.51 -18.75 -30.86
N ALA A 146 -18.20 -17.67 -31.55
CA ALA A 146 -16.94 -16.91 -31.39
C ALA A 146 -17.01 -15.83 -30.33
N ARG A 147 -18.15 -15.65 -29.67
CA ARG A 147 -18.38 -14.62 -28.65
C ARG A 147 -18.42 -15.21 -27.25
N THR A 148 -17.71 -14.59 -26.35
CA THR A 148 -17.75 -14.92 -24.93
C THR A 148 -18.43 -13.78 -24.16
N TYR A 149 -19.50 -14.11 -23.50
CA TYR A 149 -20.31 -13.20 -22.70
C TYR A 149 -19.86 -13.31 -21.24
N VAL A 150 -19.55 -12.19 -20.64
CA VAL A 150 -19.13 -12.10 -19.23
C VAL A 150 -20.12 -11.22 -18.49
N SER A 151 -20.74 -11.76 -17.45
CA SER A 151 -21.59 -11.05 -16.52
C SER A 151 -20.91 -11.02 -15.16
N ILE A 152 -20.67 -9.83 -14.63
CA ILE A 152 -20.09 -9.62 -13.31
C ILE A 152 -21.20 -9.13 -12.39
N SER A 153 -21.57 -9.93 -11.43
CA SER A 153 -22.58 -9.59 -10.44
C SER A 153 -22.04 -9.78 -9.02
N ARG A 154 -22.73 -9.23 -8.03
CA ARG A 154 -22.52 -9.71 -6.67
C ARG A 154 -23.10 -11.13 -6.62
N GLY A 155 -22.22 -12.11 -6.51
CA GLY A 155 -22.62 -13.49 -6.38
C GLY A 155 -23.43 -13.73 -5.11
N PRO A 156 -24.15 -14.87 -5.02
CA PRO A 156 -24.51 -15.42 -3.72
C PRO A 156 -23.16 -15.59 -3.01
N SER A 157 -22.93 -14.76 -1.98
CA SER A 157 -21.68 -14.79 -1.24
C SER A 157 -21.49 -16.21 -0.73
N GLU A 158 -20.39 -16.86 -1.13
CA GLU A 158 -19.92 -18.01 -0.37
C GLU A 158 -19.92 -17.62 1.10
N PRO A 159 -20.40 -18.47 2.00
CA PRO A 159 -20.44 -18.14 3.41
C PRO A 159 -19.04 -17.76 3.87
N VAL A 160 -18.80 -16.46 4.03
CA VAL A 160 -17.54 -15.95 4.56
C VAL A 160 -17.42 -16.53 5.97
N PRO A 161 -16.32 -17.21 6.32
CA PRO A 161 -16.14 -17.71 7.66
C PRO A 161 -16.36 -16.57 8.66
N VAL A 162 -17.21 -16.81 9.66
CA VAL A 162 -17.54 -15.81 10.69
C VAL A 162 -16.30 -15.35 11.44
N VAL A 163 -15.30 -16.21 11.57
CA VAL A 163 -14.03 -15.91 12.24
C VAL A 163 -12.87 -16.27 11.32
N LEU A 164 -12.08 -15.29 10.94
CA LEU A 164 -10.84 -15.46 10.19
C LEU A 164 -9.65 -15.29 11.15
N LEU A 165 -8.60 -16.05 10.96
CA LEU A 165 -7.34 -15.91 11.68
C LEU A 165 -6.27 -15.39 10.69
N PRO A 166 -6.13 -14.06 10.53
CA PRO A 166 -5.16 -13.50 9.58
C PRO A 166 -3.72 -13.80 10.00
N GLY A 167 -2.82 -13.83 9.03
CA GLY A 167 -1.40 -14.14 9.27
C GLY A 167 -1.17 -15.63 9.54
N ILE A 168 -0.36 -15.94 10.54
CA ILE A 168 -0.11 -17.33 10.98
C ILE A 168 -0.97 -17.59 12.22
N ILE A 169 -2.11 -18.21 12.05
CA ILE A 169 -3.05 -18.56 13.14
C ILE A 169 -3.40 -17.33 14.00
N GLY A 170 -3.70 -16.19 13.35
CA GLY A 170 -4.05 -14.93 14.01
C GLY A 170 -2.86 -14.07 14.45
N VAL A 171 -1.62 -14.56 14.36
CA VAL A 171 -0.42 -13.75 14.57
C VAL A 171 -0.12 -12.97 13.30
N ARG A 172 -0.16 -11.65 13.39
CA ARG A 172 0.12 -10.75 12.28
C ARG A 172 1.60 -10.58 12.04
N ILE A 173 1.98 -10.01 10.89
CA ILE A 173 3.37 -9.72 10.60
C ILE A 173 3.93 -8.80 11.70
N PRO A 174 4.98 -9.24 12.42
CA PRO A 174 5.60 -8.42 13.46
C PRO A 174 6.14 -7.12 12.89
N THR A 175 6.03 -6.04 13.65
CA THR A 175 6.68 -4.78 13.35
C THR A 175 7.78 -4.48 14.35
N TYR A 176 8.74 -3.64 13.94
CA TYR A 176 9.87 -3.26 14.77
C TYR A 176 10.15 -1.77 14.61
N ASP A 177 10.20 -1.06 15.72
CA ASP A 177 10.57 0.35 15.77
C ASP A 177 11.42 0.67 17.00
N ARG A 178 11.97 1.88 17.04
CA ARG A 178 12.89 2.31 18.09
C ARG A 178 12.25 2.54 19.47
N ILE A 179 10.93 2.63 19.55
CA ILE A 179 10.20 2.88 20.81
C ILE A 179 9.61 1.59 21.37
N ASP A 180 8.86 0.87 20.54
CA ASP A 180 8.12 -0.32 20.99
C ASP A 180 9.00 -1.59 21.03
N GLY A 181 10.10 -1.60 20.26
CA GLY A 181 10.82 -2.82 19.96
C GLY A 181 10.05 -3.69 18.97
N ILE A 182 10.05 -4.98 19.20
CA ILE A 182 9.20 -5.90 18.44
C ILE A 182 7.78 -5.76 18.95
N SER A 183 6.86 -5.46 18.04
CA SER A 183 5.43 -5.46 18.29
C SER A 183 4.82 -6.71 17.67
N LEU A 184 4.24 -7.56 18.50
CA LEU A 184 3.54 -8.79 18.10
C LEU A 184 2.04 -8.57 18.26
N ALA A 185 1.36 -8.49 17.15
CA ALA A 185 -0.10 -8.31 17.11
C ALA A 185 -0.78 -9.66 16.87
N PHE A 186 -1.80 -9.95 17.68
CA PHE A 186 -2.62 -11.15 17.57
C PHE A 186 -4.09 -10.77 17.64
N GLY A 187 -4.91 -11.40 16.81
CA GLY A 187 -6.36 -11.25 16.87
C GLY A 187 -7.07 -11.86 15.67
N PRO A 188 -8.31 -12.32 15.88
CA PRO A 188 -9.18 -12.77 14.80
C PRO A 188 -9.74 -11.55 14.04
N GLU A 189 -10.20 -11.78 12.83
CA GLU A 189 -11.13 -10.92 12.11
C GLU A 189 -12.50 -11.60 12.12
N VAL A 190 -13.52 -10.93 12.63
CA VAL A 190 -14.89 -11.42 12.68
C VAL A 190 -15.66 -10.76 11.55
N ALA A 191 -16.14 -11.58 10.62
CA ALA A 191 -16.99 -11.16 9.51
C ALA A 191 -18.44 -11.59 9.74
N LEU A 192 -19.36 -10.63 9.72
CA LEU A 192 -20.79 -10.82 9.87
C LEU A 192 -21.52 -10.35 8.61
N ASP A 193 -22.76 -10.77 8.45
CA ASP A 193 -23.60 -10.38 7.31
C ASP A 193 -22.86 -10.51 5.96
N THR A 194 -22.34 -11.72 5.68
CA THR A 194 -21.62 -12.01 4.44
C THR A 194 -20.42 -11.08 4.19
N GLY A 195 -19.75 -10.64 5.28
CA GLY A 195 -18.58 -9.77 5.22
C GLY A 195 -18.89 -8.27 5.10
N ARG A 196 -20.16 -7.87 5.13
CA ARG A 196 -20.52 -6.44 5.16
C ARG A 196 -20.14 -5.75 6.46
N VAL A 197 -20.15 -6.50 7.57
CA VAL A 197 -19.66 -6.03 8.85
C VAL A 197 -18.41 -6.82 9.21
N ARG A 198 -17.31 -6.12 9.46
CA ARG A 198 -16.04 -6.71 9.89
C ARG A 198 -15.62 -6.05 11.18
N ILE A 199 -15.23 -6.87 12.14
CA ILE A 199 -14.70 -6.42 13.42
C ILE A 199 -13.33 -7.10 13.58
N ASP A 200 -12.32 -6.33 13.85
CA ASP A 200 -10.94 -6.76 13.91
C ASP A 200 -10.33 -6.42 15.29
N PRO A 201 -10.61 -7.21 16.34
CA PRO A 201 -9.98 -7.04 17.64
C PRO A 201 -8.54 -7.50 17.60
N VAL A 202 -7.65 -6.74 18.23
CA VAL A 202 -6.21 -6.98 18.23
C VAL A 202 -5.62 -6.77 19.61
N VAL A 203 -4.82 -7.72 20.06
CA VAL A 203 -3.96 -7.61 21.22
C VAL A 203 -2.52 -7.48 20.73
N THR A 204 -1.80 -6.46 21.16
CA THR A 204 -0.42 -6.20 20.72
C THR A 204 0.52 -6.20 21.91
N TYR A 205 1.48 -7.11 21.93
CA TYR A 205 2.60 -7.07 22.87
C TYR A 205 3.75 -6.23 22.30
N ARG A 206 4.33 -5.34 23.14
CA ARG A 206 5.46 -4.46 22.79
C ARG A 206 6.67 -4.80 23.64
N SER A 207 7.68 -5.36 23.01
CA SER A 207 8.80 -5.98 23.72
C SER A 207 9.63 -4.98 24.53
N HIS A 208 9.86 -3.77 24.03
CA HIS A 208 10.69 -2.78 24.73
C HIS A 208 9.93 -2.08 25.84
N LEU A 209 8.65 -1.80 25.64
CA LEU A 209 7.81 -1.21 26.66
C LEU A 209 7.32 -2.20 27.71
N GLY A 210 7.43 -3.50 27.47
CA GLY A 210 6.92 -4.56 28.34
C GLY A 210 5.40 -4.49 28.55
N THR A 211 4.65 -3.96 27.55
CA THR A 211 3.22 -3.69 27.69
C THR A 211 2.40 -4.47 26.69
N VAL A 212 1.14 -4.73 27.07
CA VAL A 212 0.11 -5.28 26.19
C VAL A 212 -0.91 -4.17 25.93
N ASP A 213 -1.16 -3.93 24.66
CA ASP A 213 -2.13 -2.94 24.16
C ASP A 213 -3.32 -3.63 23.53
N LEU A 214 -4.50 -3.08 23.73
CA LEU A 214 -5.75 -3.55 23.14
C LEU A 214 -6.20 -2.57 22.05
N GLY A 215 -6.69 -3.13 20.97
CA GLY A 215 -7.29 -2.37 19.87
C GLY A 215 -8.41 -3.14 19.20
N ALA A 216 -9.28 -2.42 18.54
CA ALA A 216 -10.27 -2.99 17.64
C ALA A 216 -10.55 -2.01 16.51
N THR A 217 -10.75 -2.53 15.31
CA THR A 217 -11.33 -1.77 14.20
C THR A 217 -12.64 -2.42 13.77
N GLY A 218 -13.58 -1.61 13.35
CA GLY A 218 -14.87 -2.03 12.81
C GLY A 218 -15.11 -1.36 11.47
N HIS A 219 -15.64 -2.11 10.54
CA HIS A 219 -16.06 -1.63 9.23
C HIS A 219 -17.43 -2.19 8.92
N ALA A 220 -18.38 -1.35 8.54
CA ALA A 220 -19.72 -1.78 8.15
C ALA A 220 -20.18 -1.10 6.86
N GLU A 221 -20.73 -1.89 5.93
CA GLU A 221 -21.37 -1.39 4.72
C GLU A 221 -22.89 -1.55 4.84
N LEU A 222 -23.60 -0.42 4.95
CA LEU A 222 -25.06 -0.39 4.99
C LEU A 222 -25.63 -0.13 3.59
N GLY A 223 -26.30 -1.14 3.06
CA GLY A 223 -26.67 -1.13 1.65
C GLY A 223 -25.44 -1.13 0.74
N SER A 224 -25.53 -0.45 -0.40
CA SER A 224 -24.44 -0.38 -1.40
C SER A 224 -23.57 0.87 -1.29
N ARG A 225 -23.89 1.80 -0.41
CA ARG A 225 -23.28 3.14 -0.47
C ARG A 225 -22.82 3.72 0.87
N VAL A 226 -23.43 3.35 1.99
CA VAL A 226 -23.08 3.92 3.28
C VAL A 226 -22.00 3.07 3.93
N VAL A 227 -20.94 3.71 4.38
CA VAL A 227 -19.78 3.09 5.03
C VAL A 227 -19.64 3.66 6.42
N ILE A 228 -19.49 2.79 7.40
CA ILE A 228 -19.20 3.16 8.79
C ILE A 228 -17.85 2.56 9.15
N ASP A 229 -16.90 3.40 9.55
CA ASP A 229 -15.62 2.98 10.10
C ASP A 229 -15.52 3.40 11.56
N ALA A 230 -15.05 2.50 12.41
CA ALA A 230 -14.78 2.76 13.80
C ALA A 230 -13.44 2.16 14.22
N ALA A 231 -12.71 2.81 15.09
CA ALA A 231 -11.47 2.30 15.66
C ALA A 231 -11.36 2.72 17.11
N ALA A 232 -10.96 1.79 17.97
CA ALA A 232 -10.62 2.07 19.37
C ALA A 232 -9.32 1.34 19.68
N ALA A 233 -8.31 2.06 20.18
CA ALA A 233 -7.04 1.45 20.53
C ALA A 233 -6.33 2.22 21.65
N ARG A 234 -5.64 1.46 22.50
CA ARG A 234 -4.57 1.96 23.35
C ARG A 234 -3.25 1.51 22.73
N GLY A 235 -2.28 2.42 22.58
CA GLY A 235 -1.03 2.04 21.94
C GLY A 235 -0.08 3.17 21.67
N THR A 236 0.91 2.88 20.86
CA THR A 236 1.86 3.84 20.33
C THR A 236 1.37 4.33 18.97
N PHE A 237 1.27 5.64 18.84
CA PHE A 237 0.77 6.31 17.64
C PHE A 237 1.86 7.18 17.02
N THR A 238 1.69 7.48 15.74
CA THR A 238 2.54 8.39 14.98
C THR A 238 1.71 9.09 13.91
N ASN A 239 2.04 10.35 13.60
CA ASN A 239 1.50 11.07 12.44
C ASN A 239 2.34 10.87 11.18
N ASP A 240 3.48 10.21 11.29
CA ASP A 240 4.49 10.11 10.22
C ASP A 240 4.34 8.84 9.36
N ARG A 241 3.19 8.11 9.46
CA ARG A 241 2.93 6.91 8.65
C ARG A 241 2.93 7.17 7.15
N TRP A 242 2.60 8.37 6.74
CA TRP A 242 2.61 8.78 5.33
C TRP A 242 4.01 8.73 4.71
N ILE A 243 5.07 8.92 5.52
CA ILE A 243 6.47 8.89 5.08
C ILE A 243 6.87 7.48 4.62
N ARG A 244 6.50 6.48 5.43
CA ARG A 244 6.87 5.08 5.16
C ARG A 244 5.89 4.13 5.86
N GLY A 245 5.47 3.07 5.17
CA GLY A 245 4.59 2.03 5.75
C GLY A 245 5.25 1.24 6.89
N ASP A 246 4.45 0.58 7.72
CA ASP A 246 4.92 -0.08 8.95
C ASP A 246 5.98 -1.15 8.67
N LEU A 247 5.75 -2.02 7.69
CA LEU A 247 6.70 -3.09 7.34
C LEU A 247 8.02 -2.53 6.77
N THR A 248 7.93 -1.53 5.89
CA THR A 248 9.12 -0.90 5.30
C THR A 248 9.92 -0.14 6.36
N ASN A 249 9.26 0.53 7.31
CA ASN A 249 9.93 1.19 8.44
C ASN A 249 10.63 0.17 9.33
N SER A 250 9.96 -0.97 9.62
CA SER A 250 10.53 -2.06 10.42
C SER A 250 11.76 -2.68 9.76
N LEU A 251 11.71 -2.97 8.46
CA LEU A 251 12.85 -3.49 7.71
C LEU A 251 14.02 -2.50 7.67
N SER A 252 13.72 -1.21 7.52
CA SER A 252 14.72 -0.15 7.55
C SER A 252 15.35 -0.01 8.92
N MET A 253 14.54 -0.09 9.98
CA MET A 253 15.02 -0.05 11.36
C MET A 253 15.91 -1.27 11.69
N LEU A 254 15.49 -2.49 11.31
CA LEU A 254 16.27 -3.71 11.49
C LEU A 254 17.57 -3.69 10.68
N GLY A 255 17.53 -3.25 9.42
CA GLY A 255 18.67 -3.22 8.52
C GLY A 255 19.65 -2.11 8.88
N SER A 256 19.24 -0.87 8.74
CA SER A 256 20.12 0.32 8.85
C SER A 256 19.98 1.09 10.16
N GLY A 257 19.06 0.73 11.04
CA GLY A 257 18.77 1.47 12.26
C GLY A 257 18.02 2.77 12.01
N GLU A 258 17.40 2.93 10.84
CA GLU A 258 16.71 4.15 10.46
C GLU A 258 15.20 4.02 10.70
N ASP A 259 14.69 4.85 11.63
CA ASP A 259 13.28 4.98 11.95
C ASP A 259 12.81 6.41 11.66
N VAL A 260 11.97 6.56 10.63
CA VAL A 260 11.54 7.87 10.10
C VAL A 260 10.32 8.46 10.82
N ARG A 261 10.03 8.04 12.04
CA ARG A 261 8.81 8.43 12.76
C ARG A 261 9.08 9.05 14.12
N ASN A 262 8.18 9.93 14.55
CA ASN A 262 8.00 10.35 15.92
C ASN A 262 6.79 9.63 16.51
N TYR A 263 6.85 9.33 17.81
CA TYR A 263 5.86 8.50 18.49
C TYR A 263 5.30 9.17 19.75
N TYR A 264 4.08 8.80 20.08
CA TYR A 264 3.46 9.11 21.36
C TYR A 264 2.52 7.99 21.79
N ARG A 265 2.24 7.88 23.08
CA ARG A 265 1.29 6.91 23.61
C ARG A 265 -0.09 7.56 23.67
N ALA A 266 -1.13 6.83 23.29
CA ALA A 266 -2.50 7.32 23.41
C ALA A 266 -3.51 6.20 23.62
N THR A 267 -4.64 6.59 24.21
CA THR A 267 -5.91 5.88 24.05
C THR A 267 -6.75 6.72 23.08
N ARG A 268 -7.14 6.12 21.97
CA ARG A 268 -7.80 6.81 20.86
C ARG A 268 -9.04 6.05 20.43
N ILE A 269 -10.13 6.78 20.25
CA ILE A 269 -11.39 6.29 19.68
C ILE A 269 -11.74 7.23 18.53
N GLU A 270 -11.98 6.66 17.37
CA GLU A 270 -12.39 7.38 16.16
C GLU A 270 -13.56 6.64 15.53
N ALA A 271 -14.57 7.38 15.07
CA ALA A 271 -15.67 6.83 14.29
C ALA A 271 -16.04 7.77 13.16
N SER A 272 -16.42 7.23 12.02
CA SER A 272 -16.86 8.02 10.87
C SER A 272 -17.96 7.32 10.08
N VAL A 273 -18.80 8.12 9.44
CA VAL A 273 -19.83 7.67 8.51
C VAL A 273 -19.58 8.37 7.18
N GLY A 274 -19.46 7.59 6.13
CA GLY A 274 -19.25 8.04 4.76
C GLY A 274 -20.33 7.55 3.81
N ARG A 275 -20.36 8.15 2.63
CA ARG A 275 -21.23 7.68 1.52
C ARG A 275 -20.43 7.62 0.24
N ARG A 276 -20.49 6.46 -0.43
CA ARG A 276 -19.85 6.25 -1.73
C ARG A 276 -20.73 6.78 -2.86
N PHE A 277 -20.12 7.53 -3.75
CA PHE A 277 -20.72 8.01 -4.99
C PHE A 277 -19.86 7.55 -6.16
N ASP A 278 -20.50 6.88 -7.11
CA ASP A 278 -19.85 6.54 -8.37
C ASP A 278 -19.79 7.78 -9.26
N ALA A 279 -18.59 8.23 -9.57
CA ALA A 279 -18.31 9.28 -10.55
C ALA A 279 -17.85 8.65 -11.87
N SER A 280 -17.94 9.39 -12.98
CA SER A 280 -17.57 8.93 -14.32
C SER A 280 -16.13 8.39 -14.42
N ALA A 281 -15.23 8.80 -13.51
CA ALA A 281 -13.83 8.45 -13.53
C ALA A 281 -13.36 7.73 -12.24
N GLY A 282 -14.25 7.39 -11.31
CA GLY A 282 -13.82 6.78 -10.05
C GLY A 282 -14.91 6.77 -8.98
N VAL A 283 -14.51 6.63 -7.73
CA VAL A 283 -15.38 6.63 -6.56
C VAL A 283 -15.01 7.78 -5.64
N VAL A 284 -15.98 8.58 -5.27
CA VAL A 284 -15.85 9.65 -4.26
C VAL A 284 -16.56 9.23 -3.00
N GLU A 285 -15.91 9.34 -1.87
CA GLU A 285 -16.46 8.98 -0.55
C GLU A 285 -16.26 10.14 0.43
N PRO A 286 -17.19 11.11 0.50
CA PRO A 286 -17.25 12.07 1.58
C PRO A 286 -17.63 11.35 2.88
N TYR A 287 -17.08 11.82 4.00
CA TYR A 287 -17.39 11.31 5.34
C TYR A 287 -17.34 12.39 6.39
N VAL A 288 -18.02 12.13 7.49
CA VAL A 288 -17.95 12.91 8.73
C VAL A 288 -17.71 11.96 9.90
N GLY A 289 -17.12 12.47 10.97
CA GLY A 289 -16.79 11.63 12.12
C GLY A 289 -16.39 12.40 13.35
N ALA A 290 -15.96 11.67 14.34
CA ALA A 290 -15.47 12.20 15.61
C ALA A 290 -14.24 11.41 16.07
N LEU A 291 -13.36 12.09 16.81
CA LEU A 291 -12.15 11.56 17.41
C LEU A 291 -12.07 11.99 18.86
N SER A 292 -11.75 11.05 19.76
CA SER A 292 -11.32 11.33 21.13
C SER A 292 -9.97 10.65 21.36
N GLU A 293 -8.99 11.42 21.81
CA GLU A 293 -7.63 10.95 22.01
C GLU A 293 -7.11 11.48 23.35
N ALA A 294 -6.66 10.58 24.23
CA ALA A 294 -5.92 10.94 25.44
C ALA A 294 -4.48 10.50 25.29
N SER A 295 -3.56 11.45 25.16
CA SER A 295 -2.17 11.20 24.74
C SER A 295 -1.16 11.61 25.83
N THR A 296 -0.02 10.93 25.82
CA THR A 296 1.14 11.17 26.68
C THR A 296 2.44 11.02 25.88
N SER A 297 3.48 11.74 26.30
CA SER A 297 4.82 11.54 25.75
C SER A 297 5.31 10.12 26.03
N VAL A 298 6.05 9.58 25.09
CA VAL A 298 6.84 8.36 25.29
C VAL A 298 8.31 8.73 25.20
N ALA A 299 9.03 8.55 26.30
CA ALA A 299 10.46 8.72 26.33
C ALA A 299 11.13 7.42 25.85
N ARG A 300 12.23 7.56 25.15
CA ARG A 300 13.11 6.42 24.88
C ARG A 300 13.95 6.16 26.12
N ASP A 301 14.09 4.89 26.48
CA ASP A 301 15.12 4.48 27.44
C ASP A 301 16.49 4.59 26.77
N THR A 302 17.27 5.57 27.21
CA THR A 302 18.65 5.79 26.75
C THR A 302 19.68 4.94 27.51
N GLY A 303 19.26 4.22 28.55
CA GLY A 303 20.12 3.44 29.43
C GLY A 303 20.59 2.09 28.83
N SER A 304 19.85 1.54 27.87
CA SER A 304 20.23 0.27 27.24
C SER A 304 21.25 0.49 26.12
N THR A 305 22.42 -0.12 26.26
CA THR A 305 23.48 -0.10 25.23
C THR A 305 23.21 -1.04 24.05
N SER A 306 22.33 -2.01 24.23
CA SER A 306 22.03 -3.07 23.24
C SER A 306 20.74 -2.79 22.43
N TYR A 307 19.92 -1.83 22.87
CA TYR A 307 18.66 -1.51 22.21
C TYR A 307 18.62 -0.04 21.76
N PRO A 308 18.01 0.33 20.63
CA PRO A 308 17.46 -0.57 19.61
C PRO A 308 18.57 -1.27 18.81
N TRP A 309 18.27 -2.50 18.38
CA TRP A 309 19.18 -3.31 17.59
C TRP A 309 19.00 -3.10 16.09
N SER A 310 20.11 -3.09 15.34
CA SER A 310 20.09 -3.13 13.87
C SER A 310 21.30 -3.91 13.34
N VAL A 311 21.16 -4.47 12.13
CA VAL A 311 22.21 -5.32 11.52
C VAL A 311 23.46 -4.50 11.17
N PHE A 312 23.29 -3.35 10.51
CA PHE A 312 24.41 -2.61 9.93
C PHE A 312 24.76 -1.32 10.66
N SER A 313 23.92 -0.81 11.54
CA SER A 313 24.17 0.45 12.23
C SER A 313 23.69 0.46 13.66
N ARG A 314 24.64 0.39 14.60
CA ARG A 314 24.36 0.50 16.04
C ARG A 314 24.52 1.91 16.59
N ARG A 315 25.07 2.85 15.82
CA ARG A 315 25.57 4.15 16.34
C ARG A 315 24.95 5.40 15.70
N SER A 316 23.99 5.26 14.80
CA SER A 316 23.36 6.43 14.18
C SER A 316 22.53 7.23 15.16
N LEU A 317 22.96 8.45 15.48
CA LEU A 317 22.18 9.39 16.30
C LEU A 317 20.94 9.91 15.57
N GLU A 318 20.93 9.87 14.25
CA GLU A 318 19.80 10.31 13.42
C GLU A 318 18.71 9.25 13.30
N GLY A 319 19.06 7.97 13.41
CA GLY A 319 18.14 6.85 13.27
C GLY A 319 17.69 6.27 14.61
N ALA A 320 18.24 5.12 14.94
CA ALA A 320 17.86 4.32 16.10
C ALA A 320 17.99 5.04 17.44
N ARG A 321 18.98 5.93 17.55
CA ARG A 321 19.29 6.66 18.79
C ARG A 321 18.72 8.06 18.87
N ARG A 322 17.95 8.48 17.88
CA ARG A 322 17.31 9.79 17.87
C ARG A 322 16.31 9.92 19.03
N ALA A 323 16.39 11.03 19.75
CA ALA A 323 15.42 11.32 20.80
C ALA A 323 14.00 11.41 20.23
N ASN A 324 13.03 10.90 20.96
CA ASN A 324 11.63 11.07 20.60
C ASN A 324 11.15 12.40 21.16
N PRO A 325 10.57 13.33 20.35
CA PRO A 325 10.13 14.61 20.85
C PRO A 325 9.00 14.44 21.86
N ALA A 326 9.03 15.26 22.90
CA ALA A 326 7.93 15.35 23.85
C ALA A 326 6.70 15.96 23.17
N ILE A 327 5.52 15.52 23.58
CA ILE A 327 4.25 16.06 23.14
C ILE A 327 3.58 16.87 24.25
N THR A 328 2.62 17.72 23.89
CA THR A 328 1.84 18.50 24.85
C THR A 328 1.04 17.60 25.80
N GLY A 329 0.60 16.44 25.32
CA GLY A 329 -0.19 15.48 26.10
C GLY A 329 -1.58 16.01 26.48
N GLY A 330 -2.41 15.14 27.01
CA GLY A 330 -3.76 15.45 27.42
C GLY A 330 -4.84 14.91 26.49
N ARG A 331 -6.10 15.27 26.81
CA ARG A 331 -7.25 14.84 25.99
C ARG A 331 -7.53 15.86 24.90
N ILE A 332 -7.83 15.35 23.70
CA ILE A 332 -8.32 16.10 22.56
C ILE A 332 -9.59 15.42 22.08
N THR A 333 -10.66 16.18 21.91
CA THR A 333 -11.89 15.73 21.24
C THR A 333 -12.08 16.58 19.99
N SER A 334 -12.30 15.95 18.86
CA SER A 334 -12.37 16.61 17.55
C SER A 334 -13.55 16.10 16.73
N GLY A 335 -14.13 17.00 15.95
CA GLY A 335 -14.97 16.68 14.81
C GLY A 335 -14.10 16.45 13.57
N LEU A 336 -14.50 15.51 12.75
CA LEU A 336 -13.82 15.12 11.52
C LEU A 336 -14.73 15.33 10.34
N ALA A 337 -14.19 15.79 9.23
CA ALA A 337 -14.82 15.75 7.91
C ALA A 337 -13.76 15.44 6.86
N GLY A 338 -14.15 14.80 5.77
CA GLY A 338 -13.20 14.55 4.71
C GLY A 338 -13.82 13.95 3.47
N VAL A 339 -12.97 13.74 2.49
CA VAL A 339 -13.30 13.09 1.24
C VAL A 339 -12.16 12.17 0.82
N ARG A 340 -12.49 10.97 0.40
CA ARG A 340 -11.58 10.03 -0.25
C ARG A 340 -12.00 9.92 -1.71
N TYR A 341 -11.06 10.07 -2.62
CA TYR A 341 -11.29 9.90 -4.05
C TYR A 341 -10.32 8.88 -4.61
N ARG A 342 -10.85 7.86 -5.25
CA ARG A 342 -10.09 6.88 -6.01
C ARG A 342 -10.56 6.94 -7.45
N PHE A 343 -9.65 7.15 -8.37
CA PHE A 343 -9.95 7.13 -9.78
C PHE A 343 -9.08 6.14 -10.53
N GLU A 344 -9.67 5.56 -11.55
CA GLU A 344 -9.04 4.57 -12.39
C GLU A 344 -9.52 4.78 -13.82
N ARG A 345 -8.60 5.13 -14.69
CA ARG A 345 -8.79 5.21 -16.13
C ARG A 345 -7.79 4.28 -16.82
N PRO A 346 -7.99 3.92 -18.10
CA PRO A 346 -7.15 2.95 -18.80
C PRO A 346 -5.63 3.16 -18.69
N ARG A 347 -5.17 4.36 -18.39
CA ARG A 347 -3.74 4.71 -18.26
C ARG A 347 -3.40 5.54 -17.02
N ILE A 348 -4.34 5.73 -16.12
CA ILE A 348 -4.14 6.59 -14.96
C ILE A 348 -4.82 5.95 -13.77
N VAL A 349 -4.05 5.65 -12.76
CA VAL A 349 -4.57 5.21 -11.47
C VAL A 349 -4.16 6.24 -10.43
N GLY A 350 -5.10 6.64 -9.59
CA GLY A 350 -4.77 7.60 -8.56
C GLY A 350 -5.72 7.58 -7.38
N ARG A 351 -5.24 8.17 -6.31
CA ARG A 351 -6.01 8.40 -5.09
C ARG A 351 -5.71 9.78 -4.57
N ALA A 352 -6.73 10.42 -4.04
CA ALA A 352 -6.58 11.67 -3.29
C ALA A 352 -7.46 11.58 -2.05
N ALA A 353 -7.02 12.18 -0.97
CA ALA A 353 -7.79 12.31 0.25
C ALA A 353 -7.58 13.70 0.84
N ALA A 354 -8.66 14.27 1.35
CA ALA A 354 -8.63 15.47 2.17
C ALA A 354 -9.34 15.16 3.49
N ARG A 355 -8.73 15.54 4.61
CA ARG A 355 -9.29 15.40 5.95
C ARG A 355 -9.19 16.72 6.67
N ILE A 356 -10.25 17.11 7.33
CA ILE A 356 -10.32 18.25 8.22
C ILE A 356 -10.59 17.71 9.62
N GLU A 357 -9.73 18.07 10.57
CA GLU A 357 -9.91 17.85 12.00
C GLU A 357 -10.11 19.20 12.67
N ARG A 358 -11.25 19.38 13.33
CA ARG A 358 -11.53 20.55 14.17
C ARG A 358 -11.60 20.13 15.63
N SER A 359 -10.70 20.62 16.46
CA SER A 359 -10.77 20.39 17.90
C SER A 359 -12.03 21.05 18.47
N LEU A 360 -12.78 20.29 19.26
CA LEU A 360 -13.95 20.74 20.02
C LEU A 360 -13.55 21.01 21.47
N ASP A 361 -12.66 20.20 22.01
CA ASP A 361 -12.09 20.34 23.35
C ASP A 361 -10.62 19.93 23.32
N VAL A 362 -9.79 20.70 24.00
CA VAL A 362 -8.35 20.48 24.15
C VAL A 362 -7.96 20.73 25.59
N ALA A 363 -7.62 19.68 26.32
CA ALA A 363 -7.28 19.78 27.74
C ALA A 363 -6.00 20.59 28.01
N ARG A 364 -5.07 20.60 27.05
CA ARG A 364 -3.81 21.37 27.14
C ARG A 364 -3.43 21.89 25.77
N GLY A 365 -3.13 23.18 25.69
CA GLY A 365 -2.82 23.87 24.44
C GLY A 365 -4.00 24.65 23.90
N ALA A 366 -3.90 25.09 22.65
CA ALA A 366 -4.94 25.87 21.98
C ALA A 366 -5.83 24.97 21.10
N GLY A 367 -7.07 25.40 20.91
CA GLY A 367 -7.93 24.81 19.89
C GLY A 367 -7.34 25.01 18.49
N PHE A 368 -7.59 24.06 17.60
CA PHE A 368 -7.01 24.06 16.26
C PHE A 368 -7.99 23.55 15.19
N THR A 369 -7.69 23.87 13.96
CA THR A 369 -8.24 23.20 12.78
C THR A 369 -7.07 22.73 11.94
N GLN A 370 -7.02 21.44 11.64
CA GLN A 370 -5.99 20.86 10.78
C GLN A 370 -6.62 20.33 9.49
N VAL A 371 -6.04 20.69 8.36
CA VAL A 371 -6.34 20.14 7.05
C VAL A 371 -5.16 19.26 6.63
N THR A 372 -5.44 18.02 6.30
CA THR A 372 -4.46 17.07 5.73
C THR A 372 -4.86 16.71 4.32
N LEU A 373 -3.90 16.75 3.39
CA LEU A 373 -4.08 16.40 1.98
C LEU A 373 -3.11 15.29 1.62
N ASP A 374 -3.59 14.26 0.97
CA ASP A 374 -2.80 13.16 0.42
C ASP A 374 -3.14 12.98 -1.06
N ALA A 375 -2.14 12.77 -1.89
CA ALA A 375 -2.31 12.47 -3.29
C ALA A 375 -1.29 11.43 -3.77
N ALA A 376 -1.73 10.51 -4.57
CA ALA A 376 -0.86 9.58 -5.30
C ALA A 376 -1.43 9.35 -6.70
N LEU A 377 -0.56 9.44 -7.69
CA LEU A 377 -0.88 9.27 -9.10
C LEU A 377 0.13 8.34 -9.72
N SER A 378 -0.32 7.41 -10.55
CA SER A 378 0.49 6.44 -11.25
C SER A 378 0.08 6.43 -12.74
N LEU A 379 1.04 6.66 -13.60
CA LEU A 379 0.87 6.80 -15.05
C LEU A 379 1.84 5.84 -15.75
N PRO A 380 1.39 4.67 -16.20
CA PRO A 380 2.16 3.90 -17.16
C PRO A 380 2.37 4.76 -18.42
N THR A 381 3.64 4.94 -18.80
CA THR A 381 4.02 5.71 -19.98
C THR A 381 4.43 4.79 -21.13
N HIS A 382 5.57 5.00 -21.75
CA HIS A 382 6.04 4.19 -22.84
C HIS A 382 6.53 2.81 -22.34
N ASP A 383 6.15 1.73 -23.03
CA ASP A 383 6.46 0.33 -22.68
C ASP A 383 6.08 -0.04 -21.22
N GLU A 384 7.06 -0.26 -20.38
CA GLU A 384 6.92 -0.60 -18.95
C GLU A 384 7.41 0.54 -18.05
N HIS A 385 7.60 1.72 -18.62
CA HIS A 385 7.98 2.90 -17.86
C HIS A 385 6.81 3.38 -17.02
N LEU A 386 7.11 3.86 -15.83
CA LEU A 386 6.12 4.33 -14.86
C LEU A 386 6.47 5.72 -14.38
N PHE A 387 5.55 6.65 -14.55
CA PHE A 387 5.59 7.94 -13.87
C PHE A 387 4.68 7.89 -12.66
N GLU A 388 5.20 8.30 -11.50
CA GLU A 388 4.46 8.41 -10.24
C GLU A 388 4.59 9.81 -9.68
N PHE A 389 3.52 10.31 -9.12
CA PHE A 389 3.51 11.53 -8.31
C PHE A 389 2.93 11.22 -6.94
N LEU A 390 3.60 11.66 -5.89
CA LEU A 390 3.16 11.57 -4.50
C LEU A 390 3.14 12.97 -3.89
N GLY A 391 2.11 13.28 -3.13
CA GLY A 391 1.99 14.56 -2.44
C GLY A 391 1.40 14.38 -1.06
N HIS A 392 1.90 15.15 -0.09
CA HIS A 392 1.37 15.24 1.26
C HIS A 392 1.42 16.68 1.75
N GLY A 393 0.34 17.15 2.34
CA GLY A 393 0.23 18.50 2.85
C GLY A 393 -0.53 18.56 4.15
N ILE A 394 -0.06 19.39 5.07
CA ILE A 394 -0.73 19.69 6.34
C ILE A 394 -0.73 21.20 6.56
N VAL A 395 -1.88 21.74 6.93
CA VAL A 395 -2.03 23.10 7.40
C VAL A 395 -2.85 23.06 8.68
N THR A 396 -2.28 23.59 9.77
CA THR A 396 -2.94 23.64 11.08
C THR A 396 -3.05 25.07 11.54
N SER A 397 -4.25 25.60 11.64
CA SER A 397 -4.55 26.88 12.26
C SER A 397 -4.72 26.71 13.78
N GLY A 398 -4.29 27.68 14.57
CA GLY A 398 -4.34 27.64 16.04
C GLY A 398 -3.08 28.24 16.68
N GLY A 399 -2.08 28.55 15.86
CA GLY A 399 -0.87 29.25 16.30
C GLY A 399 0.09 28.40 17.14
N VAL A 400 0.89 29.06 17.96
CA VAL A 400 1.97 28.44 18.76
C VAL A 400 1.45 27.45 19.80
N GLY A 401 0.17 27.59 20.21
CA GLY A 401 -0.46 26.73 21.22
C GLY A 401 -1.01 25.41 20.70
N VAL A 402 -0.89 25.12 19.41
CA VAL A 402 -1.33 23.83 18.82
C VAL A 402 -0.60 22.67 19.49
N PRO A 403 -1.32 21.62 19.94
CA PRO A 403 -0.70 20.45 20.53
C PRO A 403 0.37 19.83 19.62
N THR A 404 1.59 19.64 20.15
CA THR A 404 2.74 19.19 19.34
C THR A 404 2.58 17.80 18.73
N GLN A 405 1.67 16.96 19.25
CA GLN A 405 1.29 15.70 18.61
C GLN A 405 0.51 15.89 17.30
N ARG A 406 0.15 17.10 16.91
CA ARG A 406 -0.43 17.44 15.59
C ARG A 406 0.58 18.09 14.64
N PHE A 407 1.81 18.26 15.09
CA PHE A 407 2.88 18.74 14.21
C PHE A 407 3.23 17.67 13.18
N ALA A 408 3.60 18.15 12.00
CA ALA A 408 4.12 17.33 10.91
C ALA A 408 5.62 17.56 10.75
N TYR A 409 6.35 16.53 10.35
CA TYR A 409 7.81 16.58 10.26
C TYR A 409 8.28 16.08 8.90
N LEU A 410 9.40 16.64 8.42
CA LEU A 410 10.12 16.16 7.25
C LEU A 410 11.63 16.30 7.41
N GLY A 411 12.35 15.59 6.56
CA GLY A 411 13.81 15.44 6.54
C GLY A 411 14.21 13.97 6.54
N GLY A 412 15.36 13.67 5.97
CA GLY A 412 15.89 12.32 5.86
C GLY A 412 15.38 11.54 4.66
N SER A 413 15.81 10.30 4.54
CA SER A 413 15.65 9.44 3.36
C SER A 413 14.21 9.17 2.94
N GLY A 414 13.26 9.35 3.85
CA GLY A 414 11.83 9.16 3.59
C GLY A 414 11.14 10.34 2.94
N THR A 415 11.68 11.55 3.07
CA THR A 415 11.09 12.80 2.58
C THR A 415 12.10 13.66 1.82
N ILE A 416 12.94 14.46 2.51
CA ILE A 416 13.99 15.33 1.92
C ILE A 416 15.36 14.81 2.35
N PRO A 417 16.01 13.96 1.57
CA PRO A 417 17.25 13.29 1.98
C PRO A 417 18.45 14.22 2.25
N SER A 418 18.50 15.39 1.65
CA SER A 418 19.56 16.37 1.92
C SER A 418 19.49 17.00 3.30
N LEU A 419 18.35 16.91 3.99
CA LEU A 419 18.16 17.32 5.37
C LEU A 419 18.42 16.17 6.34
N PHE A 420 18.72 16.50 7.60
CA PHE A 420 18.73 15.52 8.67
C PHE A 420 17.33 14.96 8.90
N LEU A 421 17.27 13.76 9.50
CA LEU A 421 16.02 13.07 9.71
C LEU A 421 15.07 13.88 10.58
N LEU A 422 13.87 14.18 10.05
CA LEU A 422 12.81 14.98 10.70
C LEU A 422 13.32 16.33 11.23
N ALA A 423 14.24 16.97 10.53
CA ALA A 423 14.87 18.22 10.95
C ALA A 423 13.95 19.43 10.90
N GLN A 424 12.96 19.40 10.03
CA GLN A 424 11.93 20.43 9.94
C GLN A 424 10.61 19.91 10.44
N GLY A 425 9.86 20.72 11.15
CA GLY A 425 8.56 20.37 11.66
C GLY A 425 7.75 21.56 12.11
N GLY A 426 6.44 21.39 12.18
CA GLY A 426 5.56 22.47 12.61
C GLY A 426 4.10 22.22 12.29
N THR A 427 3.36 23.32 12.27
CA THR A 427 1.92 23.35 11.99
C THR A 427 1.60 23.29 10.49
N GLU A 428 2.59 23.56 9.66
CA GLU A 428 2.46 23.54 8.21
C GLU A 428 3.50 22.64 7.58
N LEU A 429 3.09 21.87 6.57
CA LEU A 429 3.95 21.01 5.78
C LEU A 429 3.44 20.95 4.34
N ALA A 430 4.35 21.04 3.39
CA ALA A 430 4.11 20.70 2.00
C ALA A 430 5.25 19.82 1.50
N TRP A 431 4.90 18.69 0.88
CA TRP A 431 5.86 17.75 0.32
C TRP A 431 5.31 17.13 -0.95
N GLY A 432 6.20 16.95 -1.93
CA GLY A 432 5.88 16.26 -3.16
C GLY A 432 7.08 15.53 -3.74
N GLU A 433 6.80 14.43 -4.41
CA GLU A 433 7.80 13.62 -5.11
C GLU A 433 7.26 13.18 -6.45
N ALA A 434 8.01 13.44 -7.51
CA ALA A 434 7.82 12.90 -8.85
C ALA A 434 8.89 11.84 -9.12
N ARG A 435 8.49 10.69 -9.64
CA ARG A 435 9.36 9.56 -9.97
C ARG A 435 9.13 9.13 -11.40
N TYR A 436 10.21 8.86 -12.11
CA TYR A 436 10.15 8.22 -13.42
C TYR A 436 11.00 6.96 -13.40
N THR A 437 10.36 5.81 -13.47
CA THR A 437 10.98 4.48 -13.34
C THR A 437 11.05 3.79 -14.69
N VAL A 438 12.26 3.29 -15.00
CA VAL A 438 12.58 2.56 -16.22
C VAL A 438 13.12 1.18 -15.85
N PRO A 439 12.57 0.08 -16.38
CA PRO A 439 13.14 -1.25 -16.20
C PRO A 439 14.40 -1.43 -17.06
N VAL A 440 15.50 -1.89 -16.44
CA VAL A 440 16.79 -2.13 -17.12
C VAL A 440 16.88 -3.59 -17.52
N ARG A 441 16.40 -3.93 -18.72
CA ARG A 441 16.30 -5.32 -19.20
C ARG A 441 17.60 -5.91 -19.73
N VAL A 442 18.59 -5.08 -19.98
CA VAL A 442 19.90 -5.53 -20.48
C VAL A 442 20.64 -6.35 -19.41
N VAL A 443 20.39 -6.06 -18.13
CA VAL A 443 20.99 -6.75 -17.00
C VAL A 443 20.01 -7.77 -16.42
N ARG A 444 20.39 -9.04 -16.46
CA ARG A 444 19.60 -10.12 -15.82
C ARG A 444 20.27 -10.52 -14.53
N VAL A 445 19.56 -10.35 -13.42
CA VAL A 445 20.00 -10.82 -12.10
C VAL A 445 18.99 -11.85 -11.56
N PRO A 446 19.43 -12.80 -10.74
CA PRO A 446 18.55 -13.85 -10.20
C PRO A 446 17.36 -13.28 -9.39
N LEU A 447 17.50 -12.06 -8.89
CA LEU A 447 16.49 -11.39 -8.04
C LEU A 447 15.39 -10.64 -8.83
N GLY A 448 15.45 -10.60 -10.15
CA GLY A 448 14.45 -9.93 -11.00
C GLY A 448 15.06 -8.90 -11.94
N VAL A 449 14.22 -8.10 -12.59
CA VAL A 449 14.66 -7.02 -13.49
C VAL A 449 15.03 -5.78 -12.66
N PRO A 450 16.28 -5.29 -12.78
CA PRO A 450 16.66 -4.03 -12.17
C PRO A 450 15.83 -2.87 -12.71
N THR A 451 15.58 -1.87 -11.88
CA THR A 451 14.91 -0.64 -12.28
C THR A 451 15.79 0.56 -11.96
N LEU A 452 15.74 1.56 -12.82
CA LEU A 452 16.34 2.86 -12.61
C LEU A 452 15.23 3.90 -12.47
N THR A 453 15.25 4.69 -11.39
CA THR A 453 14.25 5.72 -11.14
C THR A 453 14.93 7.08 -10.99
N VAL A 454 14.52 8.04 -11.80
CA VAL A 454 14.84 9.46 -11.57
C VAL A 454 13.80 10.02 -10.62
N ARG A 455 14.25 10.80 -9.63
CA ARG A 455 13.40 11.36 -8.58
C ARG A 455 13.60 12.88 -8.50
N ALA A 456 12.50 13.61 -8.45
CA ALA A 456 12.47 15.03 -8.10
C ALA A 456 11.60 15.18 -6.85
N ILE A 457 12.15 15.71 -5.78
CA ILE A 457 11.51 15.83 -4.49
C ILE A 457 11.57 17.29 -4.05
N ALA A 458 10.50 17.80 -3.47
CA ALA A 458 10.53 19.12 -2.85
C ALA A 458 9.66 19.11 -1.60
N GLY A 459 10.03 19.84 -0.58
CA GLY A 459 9.23 19.96 0.62
C GLY A 459 9.75 21.01 1.58
N SER A 460 8.88 21.37 2.49
CA SER A 460 9.14 22.30 3.59
C SER A 460 8.17 22.05 4.73
N ALA A 461 8.58 22.31 5.95
CA ALA A 461 7.71 22.34 7.11
C ALA A 461 8.11 23.49 8.05
N GLY A 462 7.13 24.09 8.71
CA GLY A 462 7.35 25.19 9.63
C GLY A 462 6.17 25.46 10.57
N VAL A 463 6.36 26.39 11.49
CA VAL A 463 5.33 26.82 12.44
C VAL A 463 4.69 28.11 11.94
N ASN A 464 3.40 28.09 11.65
CA ASN A 464 2.59 29.21 11.13
C ASN A 464 3.00 29.78 9.76
N THR A 465 4.12 29.34 9.21
CA THR A 465 4.59 29.71 7.89
C THR A 465 5.39 28.57 7.29
N LEU A 466 5.25 28.38 5.98
CA LEU A 466 6.09 27.46 5.24
C LEU A 466 7.38 28.18 4.82
N PRO A 467 8.58 27.72 5.26
CA PRO A 467 9.83 28.19 4.71
C PRO A 467 9.93 27.85 3.20
N ALA A 468 10.94 28.40 2.53
CA ALA A 468 11.21 28.06 1.13
C ALA A 468 11.38 26.54 0.94
N LEU A 469 10.79 26.00 -0.11
CA LEU A 469 10.87 24.58 -0.44
C LEU A 469 12.34 24.16 -0.63
N THR A 470 12.71 23.03 -0.07
CA THR A 470 14.01 22.38 -0.27
C THR A 470 13.90 21.37 -1.40
N PRO A 471 14.45 21.66 -2.59
CA PRO A 471 14.44 20.71 -3.70
C PRO A 471 15.52 19.67 -3.54
N ASN A 472 15.24 18.46 -3.97
CA ASN A 472 16.21 17.37 -4.09
C ASN A 472 16.03 16.68 -5.45
N LEU A 473 17.14 16.35 -6.09
CA LEU A 473 17.17 15.48 -7.25
C LEU A 473 17.87 14.17 -6.88
N GLY A 474 17.39 13.08 -7.41
CA GLY A 474 17.95 11.78 -7.06
C GLY A 474 17.84 10.75 -8.16
N LEU A 475 18.69 9.75 -8.03
CA LEU A 475 18.70 8.56 -8.84
C LEU A 475 18.59 7.34 -7.90
N ARG A 476 17.69 6.43 -8.22
CA ARG A 476 17.52 5.17 -7.49
C ARG A 476 17.73 4.00 -8.44
N ALA A 477 18.61 3.10 -8.08
CA ALA A 477 18.70 1.77 -8.67
C ALA A 477 18.06 0.76 -7.70
N ALA A 478 17.17 -0.09 -8.20
CA ALA A 478 16.52 -1.09 -7.35
C ALA A 478 16.41 -2.43 -8.06
N VAL A 479 16.50 -3.52 -7.29
CA VAL A 479 16.24 -4.88 -7.74
C VAL A 479 15.55 -5.65 -6.61
N SER A 480 14.36 -6.18 -6.89
CA SER A 480 13.51 -6.80 -5.87
C SER A 480 13.29 -5.83 -4.68
N ILE A 481 13.69 -6.22 -3.49
CA ILE A 481 13.57 -5.42 -2.27
C ILE A 481 14.79 -4.53 -2.01
N LEU A 482 15.89 -4.72 -2.72
CA LEU A 482 17.12 -3.96 -2.51
C LEU A 482 17.10 -2.67 -3.34
N ARG A 483 17.56 -1.59 -2.76
CA ARG A 483 17.69 -0.30 -3.43
C ARG A 483 18.96 0.45 -3.04
N ALA A 484 19.49 1.18 -4.01
CA ALA A 484 20.55 2.15 -3.82
C ALA A 484 20.04 3.53 -4.28
N ASP A 485 20.13 4.51 -3.43
CA ASP A 485 19.69 5.89 -3.68
C ASP A 485 20.90 6.83 -3.69
N PHE A 486 20.97 7.72 -4.67
CA PHE A 486 21.85 8.90 -4.66
C PHE A 486 20.99 10.15 -4.79
N VAL A 487 21.09 11.06 -3.83
CA VAL A 487 20.26 12.28 -3.78
C VAL A 487 21.09 13.48 -3.39
N PHE A 488 20.81 14.63 -4.01
CA PHE A 488 21.47 15.90 -3.70
C PHE A 488 20.50 17.09 -3.84
N ASP A 489 20.81 18.20 -3.18
CA ASP A 489 20.15 19.49 -3.41
C ASP A 489 20.80 20.18 -4.64
N PRO A 490 20.05 20.45 -5.71
CA PRO A 490 20.60 21.07 -6.93
C PRO A 490 21.12 22.51 -6.73
N ARG A 491 20.73 23.16 -5.63
CA ARG A 491 21.23 24.51 -5.27
C ARG A 491 22.61 24.45 -4.59
N GLY A 492 23.16 23.26 -4.39
CA GLY A 492 24.42 23.06 -3.68
C GLY A 492 24.32 23.23 -2.15
N CYS A 493 23.13 23.46 -1.63
CA CYS A 493 22.84 23.53 -0.19
C CYS A 493 22.58 22.14 0.37
N GLY A 494 23.06 21.86 1.56
CA GLY A 494 22.85 20.56 2.20
C GLY A 494 23.81 19.46 1.74
N ARG A 495 23.54 18.24 2.24
CA ARG A 495 24.41 17.10 2.02
C ARG A 495 24.03 16.30 0.77
N ARG A 496 25.05 15.73 0.14
CA ARG A 496 24.85 14.65 -0.83
C ARG A 496 24.67 13.34 -0.06
N VAL A 497 23.63 12.60 -0.40
CA VAL A 497 23.30 11.37 0.32
C VAL A 497 23.40 10.20 -0.63
N PHE A 498 24.21 9.23 -0.24
CA PHE A 498 24.19 7.89 -0.81
C PHE A 498 23.61 6.95 0.24
N GLY A 499 22.60 6.20 -0.10
CA GLY A 499 21.92 5.28 0.81
C GLY A 499 21.70 3.91 0.18
N LEU A 500 21.93 2.88 0.95
CA LEU A 500 21.47 1.53 0.65
C LEU A 500 20.27 1.23 1.53
N GLY A 501 19.27 0.59 1.00
CA GLY A 501 18.06 0.33 1.76
C GLY A 501 17.25 -0.85 1.24
N VAL A 502 16.26 -1.22 2.03
CA VAL A 502 15.25 -2.20 1.68
C VAL A 502 13.94 -1.46 1.44
N GLY A 503 13.28 -1.77 0.35
CA GLY A 503 11.97 -1.21 0.02
C GLY A 503 11.06 -2.27 -0.54
N LEU A 504 9.84 -2.32 -0.03
CA LEU A 504 8.75 -3.05 -0.66
C LEU A 504 8.01 -2.03 -1.55
N ARG A 505 7.72 -2.42 -2.76
CA ARG A 505 6.86 -1.64 -3.68
C ARG A 505 5.41 -1.77 -3.31
#